data_e5e44998f4bb033df0a0e6f7b8df6f0a
#
_entry.id   e5e44998f4bb033df0a0e6f7b8df6f0a
#
_cell.length_a   1.000
_cell.length_b   1.000
_cell.length_c   1.000
_cell.angle_alpha   90.00
_cell.angle_beta   90.00
_cell.angle_gamma   90.00
#
_symmetry.space_group_name_H-M   'P 1'
#
loop_
_entity.id
_entity.type
_entity.pdbx_description
1 polymer ?
#
loop_
_entity_poly.entity_id
_entity_poly.type
_entity_poly.pdbx_seq_one_letter_code
_entity_poly.pdbx_strand_id
1 'polypeptide(L)'
;MVSPPAPSELELVHRALQHLRPGLDPALARRLRTADWAAASVEEGGQFHRVLVLEDVGVLRMTRAHEVGAAPAARWAPERDPAAHLPRRLALLDGLAAALAERDVPWTVPVALSDPVPAGTGAAVLQRFLPGGPHPPHEGDPAVLRGVLDDLAAVDVTDPRIAPHLGRPFAFRGPWTPERARHVAALPGAVAGRLGAWEGHDVDARLGAEAWPDAVAALADAVTTWTAAPPVPPSLVHGDLAGHNMRWRAVPEDEDPRAPLRWALAGVLDWDLACAWDPALNVAYLALWHGEEKVPDLARDAAEARRARVWLGAMALETLDDAAARDAIVGGLAAGSWRRLLRKTLPRVARALTALDS
;
A
#
# COMPACT_ATOMS: atom_id res chain seq x y z
N MET A 1 -21.54 8.03 -9.58
CA MET A 1 -22.03 7.17 -10.70
C MET A 1 -20.82 6.40 -11.19
N VAL A 2 -20.93 5.07 -11.24
CA VAL A 2 -19.89 4.22 -11.80
C VAL A 2 -20.02 4.30 -13.33
N SER A 3 -18.94 4.64 -14.03
CA SER A 3 -18.96 4.71 -15.49
C SER A 3 -18.96 3.30 -16.08
N PRO A 4 -19.67 3.03 -17.17
CA PRO A 4 -19.57 1.75 -17.87
C PRO A 4 -18.21 1.61 -18.56
N PRO A 5 -17.74 0.38 -18.85
CA PRO A 5 -16.54 0.14 -19.62
C PRO A 5 -16.59 0.78 -21.01
N ALA A 6 -15.45 1.32 -21.46
CA ALA A 6 -15.31 1.80 -22.82
C ALA A 6 -15.24 0.62 -23.83
N PRO A 7 -15.65 0.78 -25.11
CA PRO A 7 -15.54 -0.28 -26.12
C PRO A 7 -14.11 -0.87 -26.24
N SER A 8 -13.08 -0.03 -26.16
CA SER A 8 -11.67 -0.45 -26.19
C SER A 8 -11.28 -1.31 -24.98
N GLU A 9 -11.92 -1.12 -23.83
CA GLU A 9 -11.68 -1.93 -22.63
C GLU A 9 -12.34 -3.30 -22.73
N LEU A 10 -13.54 -3.38 -23.33
CA LEU A 10 -14.19 -4.63 -23.62
C LEU A 10 -13.40 -5.47 -24.65
N GLU A 11 -12.73 -4.81 -25.61
CA GLU A 11 -11.82 -5.48 -26.54
C GLU A 11 -10.58 -6.05 -25.78
N LEU A 12 -10.05 -5.33 -24.78
CA LEU A 12 -8.98 -5.85 -23.91
C LEU A 12 -9.43 -7.07 -23.12
N VAL A 13 -10.65 -7.04 -22.56
CA VAL A 13 -11.25 -8.23 -21.93
C VAL A 13 -11.27 -9.40 -22.90
N HIS A 14 -11.77 -9.18 -24.13
CA HIS A 14 -11.88 -10.23 -25.15
C HIS A 14 -10.52 -10.85 -25.48
N ARG A 15 -9.50 -10.02 -25.65
CA ARG A 15 -8.12 -10.48 -25.87
C ARG A 15 -7.58 -11.26 -24.68
N ALA A 16 -7.77 -10.78 -23.45
CA ALA A 16 -7.32 -11.48 -22.26
C ALA A 16 -8.01 -12.85 -22.08
N LEU A 17 -9.29 -12.96 -22.45
CA LEU A 17 -10.04 -14.24 -22.45
C LEU A 17 -9.51 -15.26 -23.47
N GLN A 18 -8.85 -14.80 -24.55
CA GLN A 18 -8.18 -15.69 -25.50
C GLN A 18 -6.85 -16.24 -24.95
N HIS A 19 -6.27 -15.56 -23.96
CA HIS A 19 -5.00 -15.88 -23.32
C HIS A 19 -5.16 -16.37 -21.88
N LEU A 20 -6.28 -17.05 -21.57
CA LEU A 20 -6.47 -17.67 -20.25
C LEU A 20 -5.35 -18.68 -19.97
N ARG A 21 -4.81 -18.64 -18.76
CA ARG A 21 -3.72 -19.52 -18.35
C ARG A 21 -4.12 -20.99 -18.41
N PRO A 22 -3.22 -21.90 -18.83
CA PRO A 22 -3.46 -23.33 -18.78
C PRO A 22 -3.64 -23.79 -17.32
N GLY A 23 -4.50 -24.79 -17.12
CA GLY A 23 -4.77 -25.35 -15.79
C GLY A 23 -5.83 -24.58 -14.96
N LEU A 24 -6.46 -23.54 -15.53
CA LEU A 24 -7.63 -22.95 -14.90
C LEU A 24 -8.76 -23.97 -14.78
N ASP A 25 -9.49 -23.91 -13.66
CA ASP A 25 -10.74 -24.67 -13.50
C ASP A 25 -11.67 -24.42 -14.70
N PRO A 26 -12.12 -25.49 -15.40
CA PRO A 26 -12.98 -25.37 -16.58
C PRO A 26 -14.29 -24.61 -16.31
N ALA A 27 -14.86 -24.72 -15.10
CA ALA A 27 -16.06 -24.00 -14.73
C ALA A 27 -15.79 -22.50 -14.61
N LEU A 28 -14.67 -22.11 -14.00
CA LEU A 28 -14.23 -20.72 -13.94
C LEU A 28 -13.93 -20.15 -15.32
N ALA A 29 -13.19 -20.89 -16.15
CA ALA A 29 -12.87 -20.47 -17.52
C ALA A 29 -14.14 -20.25 -18.38
N ARG A 30 -15.15 -21.12 -18.22
CA ARG A 30 -16.46 -20.97 -18.87
C ARG A 30 -17.16 -19.71 -18.35
N ARG A 31 -17.24 -19.53 -17.02
CA ARG A 31 -17.88 -18.37 -16.39
C ARG A 31 -17.26 -17.07 -16.89
N LEU A 32 -15.94 -16.97 -16.95
CA LEU A 32 -15.23 -15.81 -17.48
C LEU A 32 -15.63 -15.50 -18.95
N ARG A 33 -15.72 -16.52 -19.81
CA ARG A 33 -16.04 -16.36 -21.23
C ARG A 33 -17.51 -16.02 -21.51
N THR A 34 -18.42 -16.44 -20.65
CA THR A 34 -19.88 -16.25 -20.85
C THR A 34 -20.42 -15.06 -20.08
N ALA A 35 -19.63 -14.43 -19.21
CA ALA A 35 -20.06 -13.31 -18.43
C ALA A 35 -20.26 -12.04 -19.26
N ASP A 36 -21.21 -11.22 -18.88
CA ASP A 36 -21.47 -9.91 -19.48
C ASP A 36 -20.52 -8.86 -18.93
N TRP A 37 -19.35 -8.71 -19.55
CA TRP A 37 -18.36 -7.73 -19.15
C TRP A 37 -18.79 -6.26 -19.40
N ALA A 38 -19.86 -6.04 -20.19
CA ALA A 38 -20.42 -4.69 -20.32
C ALA A 38 -21.08 -4.18 -19.03
N ALA A 39 -21.48 -5.12 -18.15
CA ALA A 39 -21.99 -4.80 -16.82
C ALA A 39 -20.90 -4.58 -15.75
N ALA A 40 -19.61 -4.70 -16.11
CA ALA A 40 -18.52 -4.48 -15.16
C ALA A 40 -18.49 -3.02 -14.68
N SER A 41 -18.15 -2.82 -13.42
CA SER A 41 -17.87 -1.50 -12.86
C SER A 41 -16.44 -1.07 -13.18
N VAL A 42 -16.25 0.24 -13.41
CA VAL A 42 -14.93 0.82 -13.66
C VAL A 42 -14.46 1.56 -12.42
N GLU A 43 -13.32 1.14 -11.88
CA GLU A 43 -12.65 1.82 -10.77
C GLU A 43 -11.45 2.63 -11.29
N GLU A 44 -11.50 3.95 -11.09
CA GLU A 44 -10.49 4.91 -11.56
C GLU A 44 -9.62 5.48 -10.43
N GLY A 45 -9.87 5.11 -9.18
CA GLY A 45 -9.21 5.70 -8.00
C GLY A 45 -7.71 5.42 -7.89
N GLY A 46 -7.18 4.44 -8.61
CA GLY A 46 -5.76 4.08 -8.59
C GLY A 46 -4.88 5.03 -9.43
N GLN A 47 -3.73 5.43 -8.90
CA GLN A 47 -2.76 6.27 -9.62
C GLN A 47 -2.16 5.56 -10.84
N PHE A 48 -1.97 4.24 -10.76
CA PHE A 48 -1.19 3.43 -11.71
C PHE A 48 -2.06 2.49 -12.54
N HIS A 49 -3.27 2.23 -12.11
CA HIS A 49 -4.14 1.23 -12.72
C HIS A 49 -5.55 1.77 -12.95
N ARG A 50 -6.14 1.29 -14.02
CA ARG A 50 -7.58 1.35 -14.28
C ARG A 50 -8.09 -0.08 -14.20
N VAL A 51 -9.21 -0.28 -13.52
CA VAL A 51 -9.68 -1.62 -13.18
C VAL A 51 -11.14 -1.77 -13.58
N LEU A 52 -11.45 -2.84 -14.32
CA LEU A 52 -12.83 -3.29 -14.54
C LEU A 52 -13.11 -4.42 -13.56
N VAL A 53 -14.14 -4.27 -12.75
CA VAL A 53 -14.56 -5.27 -11.77
C VAL A 53 -15.89 -5.86 -12.20
N LEU A 54 -15.91 -7.16 -12.49
CA LEU A 54 -17.13 -7.93 -12.63
C LEU A 54 -17.23 -8.85 -11.41
N GLU A 55 -18.08 -8.45 -10.47
CA GLU A 55 -18.23 -9.12 -9.18
C GLU A 55 -18.45 -10.62 -9.33
N ASP A 56 -17.85 -11.40 -8.45
CA ASP A 56 -17.89 -12.86 -8.42
C ASP A 56 -17.36 -13.55 -9.69
N VAL A 57 -16.91 -12.81 -10.69
CA VAL A 57 -16.41 -13.34 -11.96
C VAL A 57 -14.90 -13.12 -12.10
N GLY A 58 -14.48 -11.87 -12.16
CA GLY A 58 -13.08 -11.53 -12.39
C GLY A 58 -12.82 -10.03 -12.44
N VAL A 59 -11.57 -9.69 -12.54
CA VAL A 59 -11.08 -8.30 -12.59
C VAL A 59 -10.14 -8.16 -13.77
N LEU A 60 -10.39 -7.20 -14.67
CA LEU A 60 -9.38 -6.78 -15.65
C LEU A 60 -8.61 -5.61 -15.07
N ARG A 61 -7.34 -5.81 -14.76
CA ARG A 61 -6.41 -4.77 -14.32
C ARG A 61 -5.60 -4.29 -15.51
N MET A 62 -5.67 -2.99 -15.78
CA MET A 62 -4.95 -2.32 -16.87
C MET A 62 -3.93 -1.37 -16.28
N THR A 63 -2.68 -1.44 -16.75
CA THR A 63 -1.67 -0.45 -16.40
C THR A 63 -1.95 0.86 -17.15
N ARG A 64 -1.88 1.98 -16.44
CA ARG A 64 -1.91 3.30 -17.09
C ARG A 64 -0.51 3.62 -17.59
N ALA A 65 -0.43 4.19 -18.80
CA ALA A 65 0.80 4.82 -19.24
C ALA A 65 1.13 5.97 -18.29
N HIS A 66 2.32 5.97 -17.74
CA HIS A 66 2.80 7.12 -16.98
C HIS A 66 3.17 8.22 -17.96
N GLU A 67 2.54 9.38 -17.82
CA GLU A 67 3.13 10.61 -18.33
C GLU A 67 4.37 10.91 -17.48
N VAL A 68 5.53 10.83 -18.11
CA VAL A 68 6.82 11.13 -17.46
C VAL A 68 6.72 12.55 -16.86
N GLY A 69 6.79 12.64 -15.53
CA GLY A 69 6.73 13.90 -14.78
C GLY A 69 5.39 14.22 -14.11
N ALA A 70 4.33 13.44 -14.30
CA ALA A 70 3.00 13.77 -13.77
C ALA A 70 2.81 13.49 -12.28
N ALA A 71 3.60 12.61 -11.66
CA ALA A 71 3.47 12.31 -10.23
C ALA A 71 4.78 12.54 -9.46
N PRO A 72 4.76 13.27 -8.33
CA PRO A 72 5.93 13.45 -7.48
C PRO A 72 6.59 12.14 -7.05
N ALA A 73 5.79 11.09 -6.84
CA ALA A 73 6.28 9.76 -6.49
C ALA A 73 7.13 9.09 -7.60
N ALA A 74 6.86 9.34 -8.87
CA ALA A 74 7.64 8.80 -9.98
C ALA A 74 9.08 9.31 -10.01
N ARG A 75 9.33 10.50 -9.45
CA ARG A 75 10.65 11.10 -9.34
C ARG A 75 11.61 10.26 -8.47
N TRP A 76 11.08 9.64 -7.41
CA TRP A 76 11.88 8.90 -6.43
C TRP A 76 11.91 7.39 -6.68
N ALA A 77 10.96 6.89 -7.48
CA ALA A 77 10.81 5.47 -7.74
C ALA A 77 10.44 5.20 -9.21
N PRO A 78 11.36 5.45 -10.15
CA PRO A 78 11.13 5.17 -11.57
C PRO A 78 10.84 3.69 -11.83
N GLU A 79 11.35 2.79 -10.98
CA GLU A 79 11.07 1.35 -11.02
C GLU A 79 9.62 0.99 -10.66
N ARG A 80 8.81 1.95 -10.27
CA ARG A 80 7.38 1.78 -10.05
C ARG A 80 6.55 1.75 -11.34
N ASP A 81 7.18 1.81 -12.51
CA ASP A 81 6.44 1.64 -13.76
C ASP A 81 5.69 0.30 -13.77
N PRO A 82 4.35 0.33 -13.69
CA PRO A 82 3.55 -0.87 -13.58
C PRO A 82 3.67 -1.79 -14.78
N ALA A 83 3.86 -1.26 -15.98
CA ALA A 83 3.96 -2.04 -17.19
C ALA A 83 5.27 -2.82 -17.26
N ALA A 84 6.39 -2.18 -16.91
CA ALA A 84 7.71 -2.80 -16.94
C ALA A 84 7.85 -3.94 -15.92
N HIS A 85 7.15 -3.85 -14.79
CA HIS A 85 7.26 -4.82 -13.71
C HIS A 85 6.13 -5.85 -13.63
N LEU A 86 5.16 -5.80 -14.56
CA LEU A 86 4.00 -6.69 -14.52
C LEU A 86 4.36 -8.18 -14.49
N PRO A 87 5.30 -8.72 -15.32
CA PRO A 87 5.64 -10.15 -15.26
C PRO A 87 6.18 -10.57 -13.89
N ARG A 88 7.04 -9.74 -13.28
CA ARG A 88 7.59 -9.99 -11.95
C ARG A 88 6.49 -10.02 -10.88
N ARG A 89 5.52 -9.11 -10.96
CA ARG A 89 4.37 -9.07 -10.04
C ARG A 89 3.49 -10.28 -10.15
N LEU A 90 3.19 -10.73 -11.36
CA LEU A 90 2.35 -11.92 -11.56
C LEU A 90 3.04 -13.15 -10.98
N ALA A 91 4.35 -13.30 -11.18
CA ALA A 91 5.12 -14.38 -10.58
C ALA A 91 5.14 -14.29 -9.04
N LEU A 92 5.26 -13.09 -8.47
CA LEU A 92 5.13 -12.89 -7.02
C LEU A 92 3.77 -13.33 -6.49
N LEU A 93 2.68 -12.94 -7.15
CA LEU A 93 1.33 -13.31 -6.74
C LEU A 93 1.10 -14.82 -6.80
N ASP A 94 1.63 -15.49 -7.81
CA ASP A 94 1.57 -16.94 -7.94
C ASP A 94 2.35 -17.63 -6.80
N GLY A 95 3.57 -17.15 -6.48
CA GLY A 95 4.38 -17.64 -5.36
C GLY A 95 3.71 -17.42 -4.01
N LEU A 96 3.16 -16.22 -3.77
CA LEU A 96 2.45 -15.90 -2.53
C LEU A 96 1.18 -16.74 -2.36
N ALA A 97 0.38 -16.91 -3.41
CA ALA A 97 -0.83 -17.74 -3.35
C ALA A 97 -0.50 -19.18 -2.97
N ALA A 98 0.58 -19.74 -3.52
CA ALA A 98 1.04 -21.08 -3.18
C ALA A 98 1.51 -21.16 -1.72
N ALA A 99 2.35 -20.23 -1.27
CA ALA A 99 2.87 -20.21 0.09
C ALA A 99 1.78 -20.01 1.16
N LEU A 100 0.76 -19.19 0.89
CA LEU A 100 -0.39 -19.01 1.78
C LEU A 100 -1.26 -20.28 1.83
N ALA A 101 -1.50 -20.91 0.68
CA ALA A 101 -2.29 -22.14 0.62
C ALA A 101 -1.59 -23.33 1.32
N GLU A 102 -0.27 -23.48 1.19
CA GLU A 102 0.53 -24.50 1.88
C GLU A 102 0.47 -24.38 3.42
N ARG A 103 0.07 -23.20 3.93
CA ARG A 103 -0.05 -22.89 5.36
C ARG A 103 -1.51 -22.82 5.83
N ASP A 104 -2.46 -23.20 4.99
CA ASP A 104 -3.89 -23.13 5.27
C ASP A 104 -4.36 -21.72 5.69
N VAL A 105 -3.69 -20.65 5.17
CA VAL A 105 -4.09 -19.28 5.44
C VAL A 105 -5.45 -19.02 4.80
N PRO A 106 -6.45 -18.48 5.54
CA PRO A 106 -7.83 -18.38 5.07
C PRO A 106 -8.09 -17.27 4.04
N TRP A 107 -7.08 -16.48 3.71
CA TRP A 107 -7.14 -15.40 2.73
C TRP A 107 -6.12 -15.62 1.60
N THR A 108 -6.27 -14.90 0.50
CA THR A 108 -5.42 -15.08 -0.68
C THR A 108 -5.05 -13.75 -1.36
N VAL A 109 -4.38 -13.85 -2.51
CA VAL A 109 -3.97 -12.72 -3.36
C VAL A 109 -4.63 -12.81 -4.74
N PRO A 110 -4.74 -11.70 -5.51
CA PRO A 110 -5.41 -11.68 -6.81
C PRO A 110 -4.53 -12.29 -7.91
N VAL A 111 -4.43 -13.62 -7.94
CA VAL A 111 -3.65 -14.34 -8.96
C VAL A 111 -4.15 -14.03 -10.37
N ALA A 112 -3.24 -14.06 -11.34
CA ALA A 112 -3.58 -13.89 -12.75
C ALA A 112 -4.34 -15.11 -13.30
N LEU A 113 -5.40 -14.84 -14.04
CA LEU A 113 -6.21 -15.83 -14.76
C LEU A 113 -5.87 -15.87 -16.25
N SER A 114 -5.21 -14.82 -16.76
CA SER A 114 -4.70 -14.76 -18.13
C SER A 114 -3.23 -14.39 -18.16
N ASP A 115 -2.58 -14.61 -19.31
CA ASP A 115 -1.34 -13.93 -19.61
C ASP A 115 -1.61 -12.43 -19.85
N PRO A 116 -0.61 -11.57 -19.67
CA PRO A 116 -0.73 -10.14 -20.00
C PRO A 116 -0.96 -9.93 -21.49
N VAL A 117 -1.88 -9.03 -21.83
CA VAL A 117 -2.11 -8.59 -23.21
C VAL A 117 -1.73 -7.12 -23.37
N PRO A 118 -1.18 -6.69 -24.51
CA PRO A 118 -0.83 -5.29 -24.76
C PRO A 118 -2.05 -4.38 -24.63
N ALA A 119 -1.88 -3.23 -23.96
CA ALA A 119 -2.90 -2.20 -23.75
C ALA A 119 -2.28 -0.81 -23.94
N GLY A 120 -2.23 -0.33 -25.18
CA GLY A 120 -1.49 0.90 -25.53
C GLY A 120 0.00 0.75 -25.23
N THR A 121 0.54 1.66 -24.41
CA THR A 121 1.94 1.60 -23.92
C THR A 121 2.08 0.70 -22.67
N GLY A 122 0.99 0.16 -22.14
CA GLY A 122 0.95 -0.70 -20.98
C GLY A 122 0.46 -2.11 -21.31
N ALA A 123 -0.06 -2.78 -20.29
CA ALA A 123 -0.63 -4.11 -20.41
C ALA A 123 -1.91 -4.26 -19.58
N ALA A 124 -2.74 -5.23 -19.97
CA ALA A 124 -3.91 -5.65 -19.21
C ALA A 124 -3.81 -7.14 -18.88
N VAL A 125 -4.38 -7.52 -17.74
CA VAL A 125 -4.40 -8.91 -17.26
C VAL A 125 -5.72 -9.18 -16.52
N LEU A 126 -6.31 -10.34 -16.79
CA LEU A 126 -7.42 -10.84 -15.97
C LEU A 126 -6.87 -11.44 -14.68
N GLN A 127 -7.48 -11.05 -13.57
CA GLN A 127 -7.14 -11.54 -12.23
C GLN A 127 -8.37 -12.11 -11.54
N ARG A 128 -8.13 -12.96 -10.54
CA ARG A 128 -9.17 -13.49 -9.68
C ARG A 128 -9.86 -12.34 -8.93
N PHE A 129 -11.19 -12.35 -8.95
CA PHE A 129 -11.99 -11.49 -8.08
C PHE A 129 -11.82 -11.95 -6.62
N LEU A 130 -11.53 -11.02 -5.74
CA LEU A 130 -11.51 -11.24 -4.30
C LEU A 130 -12.75 -10.57 -3.68
N PRO A 131 -13.64 -11.36 -3.06
CA PRO A 131 -14.91 -10.84 -2.56
C PRO A 131 -14.72 -9.98 -1.31
N GLY A 132 -15.68 -9.08 -1.08
CA GLY A 132 -15.70 -8.19 0.07
C GLY A 132 -15.26 -6.77 -0.26
N GLY A 133 -15.21 -5.94 0.78
CA GLY A 133 -14.88 -4.52 0.71
C GLY A 133 -13.75 -4.12 1.66
N PRO A 134 -13.32 -2.86 1.61
CA PRO A 134 -12.39 -2.33 2.59
C PRO A 134 -13.02 -2.37 3.98
N HIS A 135 -12.23 -2.70 4.99
CA HIS A 135 -12.65 -2.56 6.38
C HIS A 135 -12.86 -1.07 6.71
N PRO A 136 -13.92 -0.71 7.44
CA PRO A 136 -14.10 0.68 7.84
C PRO A 136 -12.88 1.23 8.59
N PRO A 137 -12.46 2.49 8.32
CA PRO A 137 -11.36 3.11 9.05
C PRO A 137 -11.65 3.15 10.55
N HIS A 138 -10.64 2.94 11.38
CA HIS A 138 -10.69 2.97 12.85
C HIS A 138 -11.47 1.83 13.52
N GLU A 139 -12.11 0.92 12.78
CA GLU A 139 -12.97 -0.13 13.34
C GLU A 139 -12.28 -1.52 13.45
N GLY A 140 -11.06 -1.67 12.94
CA GLY A 140 -10.38 -2.98 12.95
C GLY A 140 -10.11 -3.50 14.35
N ASP A 141 -10.52 -4.76 14.61
CA ASP A 141 -10.14 -5.50 15.81
C ASP A 141 -8.62 -5.79 15.78
N PRO A 142 -7.85 -5.34 16.78
CA PRO A 142 -6.41 -5.56 16.82
C PRO A 142 -6.01 -7.04 16.76
N ALA A 143 -6.77 -7.95 17.37
CA ALA A 143 -6.45 -9.39 17.37
C ALA A 143 -6.59 -9.98 15.95
N VAL A 144 -7.64 -9.60 15.21
CA VAL A 144 -7.84 -10.04 13.83
C VAL A 144 -6.76 -9.45 12.91
N LEU A 145 -6.46 -8.18 13.04
CA LEU A 145 -5.42 -7.51 12.27
C LEU A 145 -4.04 -8.09 12.58
N ARG A 146 -3.78 -8.45 13.86
CA ARG A 146 -2.56 -9.12 14.28
C ARG A 146 -2.41 -10.48 13.61
N GLY A 147 -3.48 -11.27 13.49
CA GLY A 147 -3.44 -12.54 12.76
C GLY A 147 -2.96 -12.37 11.30
N VAL A 148 -3.39 -11.33 10.62
CA VAL A 148 -2.91 -11.01 9.25
C VAL A 148 -1.40 -10.70 9.24
N LEU A 149 -0.92 -9.96 10.24
CA LEU A 149 0.51 -9.65 10.38
C LEU A 149 1.34 -10.91 10.65
N ASP A 150 0.81 -11.82 11.45
CA ASP A 150 1.46 -13.09 11.75
C ASP A 150 1.50 -14.02 10.52
N ASP A 151 0.44 -14.05 9.71
CA ASP A 151 0.40 -14.75 8.42
C ASP A 151 1.49 -14.23 7.47
N LEU A 152 1.60 -12.89 7.34
CA LEU A 152 2.62 -12.25 6.51
C LEU A 152 4.04 -12.55 7.02
N ALA A 153 4.25 -12.47 8.33
CA ALA A 153 5.55 -12.73 8.95
C ALA A 153 6.01 -14.18 8.80
N ALA A 154 5.07 -15.08 8.61
CA ALA A 154 5.32 -16.51 8.46
C ALA A 154 5.64 -16.92 7.00
N VAL A 155 5.49 -16.02 6.03
CA VAL A 155 5.93 -16.29 4.65
C VAL A 155 7.45 -16.28 4.58
N ASP A 156 8.04 -17.35 4.04
CA ASP A 156 9.48 -17.41 3.82
C ASP A 156 9.89 -16.50 2.64
N VAL A 157 10.50 -15.37 2.96
CA VAL A 157 10.98 -14.40 1.95
C VAL A 157 12.20 -14.90 1.16
N THR A 158 12.79 -16.05 1.53
CA THR A 158 13.88 -16.70 0.81
C THR A 158 13.39 -17.78 -0.15
N ASP A 159 12.09 -18.11 -0.13
CA ASP A 159 11.47 -19.07 -1.06
C ASP A 159 11.80 -18.67 -2.51
N PRO A 160 12.37 -19.56 -3.32
CA PRO A 160 12.73 -19.28 -4.72
C PRO A 160 11.54 -18.88 -5.61
N ARG A 161 10.29 -19.15 -5.19
CA ARG A 161 9.06 -18.69 -5.87
C ARG A 161 8.72 -17.22 -5.54
N ILE A 162 9.31 -16.65 -4.48
CA ILE A 162 8.99 -15.33 -3.94
C ILE A 162 10.18 -14.39 -4.03
N ALA A 163 11.34 -14.79 -3.50
CA ALA A 163 12.53 -13.96 -3.35
C ALA A 163 12.95 -13.18 -4.61
N PRO A 164 13.00 -13.77 -5.82
CA PRO A 164 13.42 -13.06 -7.04
C PRO A 164 12.44 -11.95 -7.47
N HIS A 165 11.24 -11.98 -6.92
CA HIS A 165 10.13 -11.10 -7.32
C HIS A 165 9.86 -9.97 -6.32
N LEU A 166 10.53 -9.98 -5.14
CA LEU A 166 10.41 -8.91 -4.16
C LEU A 166 11.16 -7.66 -4.63
N GLY A 167 10.60 -6.50 -4.29
CA GLY A 167 11.16 -5.20 -4.63
C GLY A 167 12.14 -4.67 -3.59
N ARG A 168 12.51 -3.41 -3.75
CA ARG A 168 13.25 -2.66 -2.74
C ARG A 168 12.31 -2.16 -1.64
N PRO A 169 12.81 -1.93 -0.42
CA PRO A 169 11.99 -1.35 0.64
C PRO A 169 11.60 0.09 0.29
N PHE A 170 10.32 0.37 0.54
CA PHE A 170 9.76 1.71 0.46
C PHE A 170 9.09 2.02 1.78
N ALA A 171 9.36 3.22 2.34
CA ALA A 171 8.62 3.64 3.51
C ALA A 171 7.16 3.93 3.15
N PHE A 172 6.92 4.71 2.10
CA PHE A 172 5.56 4.98 1.58
C PHE A 172 5.59 5.34 0.08
N ARG A 173 6.52 6.22 -0.33
CA ARG A 173 6.52 6.81 -1.68
C ARG A 173 7.80 6.57 -2.46
N GLY A 174 8.58 5.62 -2.05
CA GLY A 174 9.79 5.20 -2.72
C GLY A 174 10.99 5.09 -1.79
N PRO A 175 12.14 4.64 -2.32
CA PRO A 175 13.32 4.38 -1.51
C PRO A 175 13.88 5.68 -0.90
N TRP A 176 14.41 5.57 0.31
CA TRP A 176 15.16 6.64 0.95
C TRP A 176 16.62 6.57 0.53
N THR A 177 16.89 7.10 -0.68
CA THR A 177 18.26 7.30 -1.15
C THR A 177 18.92 8.44 -0.38
N PRO A 178 20.28 8.52 -0.35
CA PRO A 178 20.95 9.65 0.26
C PRO A 178 20.52 11.01 -0.32
N GLU A 179 20.16 11.06 -1.60
CA GLU A 179 19.60 12.26 -2.23
C GLU A 179 18.25 12.63 -1.63
N ARG A 180 17.34 11.66 -1.51
CA ARG A 180 16.03 11.89 -0.90
C ARG A 180 16.15 12.27 0.57
N ALA A 181 17.03 11.63 1.33
CA ALA A 181 17.29 11.97 2.73
C ALA A 181 17.70 13.44 2.87
N ARG A 182 18.62 13.93 2.03
CA ARG A 182 19.00 15.35 2.01
C ARG A 182 17.83 16.27 1.65
N HIS A 183 16.99 15.85 0.69
CA HIS A 183 15.82 16.62 0.30
C HIS A 183 14.80 16.71 1.44
N VAL A 184 14.53 15.59 2.12
CA VAL A 184 13.64 15.54 3.28
C VAL A 184 14.20 16.35 4.45
N ALA A 185 15.51 16.27 4.72
CA ALA A 185 16.15 17.08 5.75
C ALA A 185 16.05 18.60 5.47
N ALA A 186 15.88 19.02 4.24
CA ALA A 186 15.67 20.42 3.86
C ALA A 186 14.20 20.90 3.98
N LEU A 187 13.25 19.99 4.21
CA LEU A 187 11.82 20.32 4.32
C LEU A 187 11.49 21.43 5.33
N PRO A 188 12.13 21.49 6.54
CA PRO A 188 11.87 22.57 7.48
C PRO A 188 12.04 23.97 6.88
N GLY A 189 13.09 24.18 6.11
CA GLY A 189 13.30 25.43 5.39
C GLY A 189 12.26 25.69 4.30
N ALA A 190 11.91 24.65 3.54
CA ALA A 190 10.93 24.74 2.46
C ALA A 190 9.51 25.06 2.95
N VAL A 191 9.15 24.61 4.17
CA VAL A 191 7.82 24.84 4.76
C VAL A 191 7.80 25.91 5.85
N ALA A 192 8.92 26.57 6.16
CA ALA A 192 9.05 27.54 7.25
C ALA A 192 8.01 28.67 7.18
N GLY A 193 7.77 29.26 6.01
CA GLY A 193 6.73 30.27 5.80
C GLY A 193 5.30 29.76 6.00
N ARG A 194 5.10 28.43 6.04
CA ARG A 194 3.81 27.78 6.28
C ARG A 194 3.63 27.43 7.76
N LEU A 195 4.73 27.25 8.50
CA LEU A 195 4.73 26.99 9.94
C LEU A 195 4.30 28.22 10.75
N GLY A 196 4.63 29.45 10.31
CA GLY A 196 4.15 30.69 10.94
C GLY A 196 2.61 30.83 10.98
N ALA A 197 1.89 30.12 10.09
CA ALA A 197 0.43 30.01 10.17
C ALA A 197 -0.07 29.05 11.25
N TRP A 198 0.85 28.36 11.93
CA TRP A 198 0.60 27.38 12.99
C TRP A 198 0.66 27.97 14.41
N GLU A 199 1.14 29.19 14.56
CA GLU A 199 1.24 29.85 15.88
C GLU A 199 -0.12 29.87 16.58
N GLY A 200 -0.21 29.15 17.70
CA GLY A 200 -1.40 29.12 18.56
C GLY A 200 -2.11 27.79 18.76
N HIS A 201 -1.63 26.71 18.23
CA HIS A 201 -2.20 25.36 18.46
C HIS A 201 -1.16 24.47 19.13
N ASP A 202 -1.56 23.79 20.21
CA ASP A 202 -0.80 22.81 21.00
C ASP A 202 -0.14 21.71 20.15
N VAL A 203 0.88 22.06 19.40
CA VAL A 203 1.87 21.09 18.97
C VAL A 203 2.81 20.93 20.14
N ASP A 204 2.92 19.72 20.64
CA ASP A 204 3.81 19.30 21.70
C ASP A 204 5.06 20.20 21.73
N ALA A 205 5.35 20.86 22.86
CA ALA A 205 6.43 21.82 23.03
C ALA A 205 7.82 21.28 22.59
N ARG A 206 7.91 19.97 22.32
CA ARG A 206 9.10 19.28 21.78
C ARG A 206 9.38 19.57 20.31
N LEU A 207 8.41 20.08 19.55
CA LEU A 207 8.57 20.48 18.14
C LEU A 207 8.41 22.00 17.97
N GLY A 208 8.96 22.78 18.88
CA GLY A 208 9.12 24.22 18.68
C GLY A 208 9.84 24.49 17.35
N ALA A 209 9.52 25.59 16.70
CA ALA A 209 10.07 25.95 15.39
C ALA A 209 11.60 25.86 15.30
N GLU A 210 12.30 25.99 16.41
CA GLU A 210 13.76 25.90 16.51
C GLU A 210 14.28 24.45 16.53
N ALA A 211 13.52 23.50 17.09
CA ALA A 211 13.91 22.08 17.18
C ALA A 211 13.52 21.27 15.92
N TRP A 212 12.65 21.81 15.10
CA TRP A 212 12.12 21.12 13.92
C TRP A 212 13.18 20.68 12.90
N PRO A 213 14.19 21.50 12.51
CA PRO A 213 15.23 21.06 11.59
C PRO A 213 16.03 19.86 12.10
N ASP A 214 16.44 19.90 13.36
CA ASP A 214 17.23 18.83 13.99
C ASP A 214 16.40 17.54 14.10
N ALA A 215 15.13 17.67 14.46
CA ALA A 215 14.18 16.55 14.53
C ALA A 215 14.02 15.84 13.19
N VAL A 216 13.82 16.60 12.11
CA VAL A 216 13.69 16.03 10.77
C VAL A 216 14.99 15.38 10.30
N ALA A 217 16.14 16.00 10.59
CA ALA A 217 17.45 15.45 10.25
C ALA A 217 17.69 14.12 10.98
N ALA A 218 17.44 14.04 12.28
CA ALA A 218 17.61 12.82 13.07
C ALA A 218 16.72 11.68 12.56
N LEU A 219 15.46 11.98 12.26
CA LEU A 219 14.53 10.98 11.69
C LEU A 219 14.97 10.54 10.28
N ALA A 220 15.42 11.48 9.44
CA ALA A 220 15.91 11.16 8.10
C ALA A 220 17.15 10.26 8.14
N ASP A 221 18.09 10.51 9.05
CA ASP A 221 19.29 9.70 9.25
C ASP A 221 18.94 8.28 9.72
N ALA A 222 18.05 8.15 10.69
CA ALA A 222 17.59 6.85 11.18
C ALA A 222 16.92 6.03 10.07
N VAL A 223 15.99 6.63 9.31
CA VAL A 223 15.29 5.97 8.22
C VAL A 223 16.26 5.61 7.09
N THR A 224 17.22 6.46 6.77
CA THR A 224 18.26 6.17 5.77
C THR A 224 19.10 4.96 6.17
N THR A 225 19.49 4.90 7.44
CA THR A 225 20.25 3.76 8.00
C THR A 225 19.43 2.47 7.91
N TRP A 226 18.16 2.50 8.30
CA TRP A 226 17.27 1.34 8.28
C TRP A 226 16.89 0.90 6.87
N THR A 227 16.86 1.82 5.90
CA THR A 227 16.63 1.47 4.49
C THR A 227 17.89 0.98 3.77
N ALA A 228 19.08 1.22 4.32
CA ALA A 228 20.34 0.64 3.84
C ALA A 228 20.52 -0.81 4.32
N ALA A 229 20.09 -1.10 5.56
CA ALA A 229 20.10 -2.45 6.13
C ALA A 229 18.92 -2.60 7.10
N PRO A 230 18.14 -3.71 7.04
CA PRO A 230 17.02 -3.90 7.94
C PRO A 230 17.52 -4.00 9.39
N PRO A 231 16.81 -3.35 10.35
CA PRO A 231 17.21 -3.37 11.76
C PRO A 231 16.92 -4.72 12.44
N VAL A 232 16.22 -5.61 11.77
CA VAL A 232 15.82 -6.96 12.21
C VAL A 232 15.86 -7.92 11.03
N PRO A 233 15.81 -9.25 11.24
CA PRO A 233 15.65 -10.21 10.16
C PRO A 233 14.46 -9.85 9.28
N PRO A 234 14.63 -9.81 7.94
CA PRO A 234 13.57 -9.37 7.04
C PRO A 234 12.40 -10.35 7.03
N SER A 235 11.19 -9.80 6.96
CA SER A 235 9.93 -10.51 6.71
C SER A 235 9.24 -9.94 5.48
N LEU A 236 8.17 -10.60 5.03
CA LEU A 236 7.34 -10.09 3.95
C LEU A 236 6.66 -8.78 4.38
N VAL A 237 6.95 -7.72 3.65
CA VAL A 237 6.30 -6.43 3.77
C VAL A 237 5.48 -6.18 2.50
N HIS A 238 4.20 -5.86 2.67
CA HIS A 238 3.30 -5.53 1.57
C HIS A 238 3.68 -4.20 0.88
N GLY A 239 4.12 -3.23 1.68
CA GLY A 239 4.53 -1.90 1.21
C GLY A 239 3.39 -0.90 1.03
N ASP A 240 2.12 -1.31 1.13
CA ASP A 240 0.92 -0.47 1.19
C ASP A 240 -0.26 -1.25 1.80
N LEU A 241 -0.09 -1.80 3.00
CA LEU A 241 -1.09 -2.59 3.70
C LEU A 241 -2.18 -1.69 4.31
N ALA A 242 -2.77 -0.85 3.47
CA ALA A 242 -3.89 0.02 3.85
C ALA A 242 -5.22 -0.72 3.71
N GLY A 243 -6.22 -0.32 4.48
CA GLY A 243 -7.51 -1.01 4.50
C GLY A 243 -8.22 -1.06 3.14
N HIS A 244 -7.97 -0.11 2.23
CA HIS A 244 -8.53 -0.16 0.88
C HIS A 244 -7.92 -1.27 0.01
N ASN A 245 -6.74 -1.78 0.35
CA ASN A 245 -6.10 -2.92 -0.30
C ASN A 245 -6.48 -4.26 0.34
N MET A 246 -7.30 -4.26 1.38
CA MET A 246 -7.76 -5.46 2.06
C MET A 246 -9.24 -5.70 1.75
N ARG A 247 -9.59 -6.93 1.43
CA ARG A 247 -10.98 -7.34 1.12
C ARG A 247 -11.55 -8.13 2.29
N TRP A 248 -12.49 -7.53 3.00
CA TRP A 248 -13.11 -8.10 4.19
C TRP A 248 -14.54 -8.49 3.92
N ARG A 249 -14.98 -9.58 4.52
CA ARG A 249 -16.36 -10.07 4.49
C ARG A 249 -16.90 -10.21 5.91
N ALA A 250 -18.15 -9.84 6.11
CA ALA A 250 -18.87 -10.24 7.29
C ALA A 250 -19.28 -11.71 7.14
N VAL A 251 -18.84 -12.56 8.05
CA VAL A 251 -19.16 -13.98 8.08
C VAL A 251 -19.72 -14.34 9.46
N PRO A 252 -20.65 -15.31 9.58
CA PRO A 252 -21.09 -15.80 10.89
C PRO A 252 -19.88 -16.29 11.73
N GLU A 253 -19.95 -16.10 13.06
CA GLU A 253 -18.90 -16.55 13.97
C GLU A 253 -18.83 -18.08 14.05
N ASP A 254 -19.96 -18.75 13.82
CA ASP A 254 -20.08 -20.20 13.76
C ASP A 254 -20.89 -20.65 12.54
N GLU A 255 -21.27 -21.93 12.47
CA GLU A 255 -22.06 -22.49 11.37
C GLU A 255 -23.54 -22.05 11.38
N ASP A 256 -24.04 -21.42 12.46
CA ASP A 256 -25.38 -20.88 12.52
C ASP A 256 -25.44 -19.53 11.75
N PRO A 257 -26.26 -19.43 10.67
CA PRO A 257 -26.43 -18.18 9.93
C PRO A 257 -26.97 -17.00 10.77
N ARG A 258 -27.49 -17.29 11.98
CA ARG A 258 -27.99 -16.28 12.93
C ARG A 258 -26.96 -15.85 13.95
N ALA A 259 -25.77 -16.49 13.96
CA ALA A 259 -24.68 -16.10 14.85
C ALA A 259 -24.25 -14.64 14.58
N PRO A 260 -23.67 -13.98 15.58
CA PRO A 260 -23.03 -12.70 15.38
C PRO A 260 -22.06 -12.74 14.20
N LEU A 261 -21.94 -11.63 13.48
CA LEU A 261 -21.04 -11.53 12.34
C LEU A 261 -19.66 -11.10 12.82
N ARG A 262 -18.62 -11.76 12.33
CA ARG A 262 -17.23 -11.31 12.45
C ARG A 262 -16.66 -10.93 11.09
N TRP A 263 -15.67 -10.07 11.09
CA TRP A 263 -14.93 -9.75 9.91
C TRP A 263 -13.88 -10.84 9.60
N ALA A 264 -13.91 -11.35 8.39
CA ALA A 264 -12.91 -12.29 7.88
C ALA A 264 -12.24 -11.70 6.64
N LEU A 265 -10.91 -11.71 6.62
CA LEU A 265 -10.14 -11.30 5.46
C LEU A 265 -10.33 -12.33 4.34
N ALA A 266 -10.73 -11.88 3.16
CA ALA A 266 -10.82 -12.71 1.95
C ALA A 266 -9.55 -12.61 1.11
N GLY A 267 -8.87 -11.48 1.14
CA GLY A 267 -7.62 -11.31 0.44
C GLY A 267 -7.04 -9.91 0.50
N VAL A 268 -5.80 -9.80 0.03
CA VAL A 268 -5.03 -8.55 0.00
C VAL A 268 -4.65 -8.24 -1.45
N LEU A 269 -4.90 -7.00 -1.87
CA LEU A 269 -4.67 -6.46 -3.20
C LEU A 269 -3.37 -5.66 -3.25
N ASP A 270 -2.92 -5.31 -4.45
CA ASP A 270 -1.90 -4.30 -4.75
C ASP A 270 -0.51 -4.54 -4.13
N TRP A 271 0.09 -5.66 -4.49
CA TRP A 271 1.43 -6.11 -4.05
C TRP A 271 2.60 -5.46 -4.79
N ASP A 272 2.37 -4.31 -5.40
CA ASP A 272 3.36 -3.63 -6.25
C ASP A 272 4.60 -3.16 -5.48
N LEU A 273 4.47 -2.96 -4.18
CA LEU A 273 5.53 -2.48 -3.29
C LEU A 273 6.08 -3.57 -2.37
N ALA A 274 5.68 -4.82 -2.58
CA ALA A 274 6.11 -5.93 -1.73
C ALA A 274 7.63 -6.09 -1.73
N CYS A 275 8.20 -6.25 -0.54
CA CYS A 275 9.63 -6.41 -0.32
C CYS A 275 9.91 -7.31 0.90
N ALA A 276 11.15 -7.78 1.01
CA ALA A 276 11.65 -8.42 2.23
C ALA A 276 12.31 -7.35 3.10
N TRP A 277 11.66 -6.95 4.19
CA TRP A 277 12.16 -5.86 5.03
C TRP A 277 11.66 -5.93 6.47
N ASP A 278 11.75 -4.81 7.22
CA ASP A 278 11.27 -4.69 8.59
C ASP A 278 9.74 -4.87 8.68
N PRO A 279 9.23 -5.92 9.35
CA PRO A 279 7.79 -6.17 9.48
C PRO A 279 7.03 -5.03 10.19
N ALA A 280 7.71 -4.19 10.96
CA ALA A 280 7.09 -3.01 11.58
C ALA A 280 6.50 -2.02 10.56
N LEU A 281 6.91 -2.08 9.27
CA LEU A 281 6.26 -1.35 8.18
C LEU A 281 4.82 -1.79 7.97
N ASN A 282 4.51 -3.07 8.03
CA ASN A 282 3.13 -3.55 7.93
C ASN A 282 2.26 -3.03 9.09
N VAL A 283 2.82 -3.03 10.32
CA VAL A 283 2.17 -2.43 11.50
C VAL A 283 1.88 -0.94 11.26
N ALA A 284 2.84 -0.19 10.74
CA ALA A 284 2.68 1.23 10.44
C ALA A 284 1.57 1.49 9.41
N TYR A 285 1.50 0.70 8.33
CA TYR A 285 0.45 0.84 7.32
C TYR A 285 -0.95 0.53 7.88
N LEU A 286 -1.10 -0.54 8.65
CA LEU A 286 -2.38 -0.84 9.32
C LEU A 286 -2.78 0.27 10.30
N ALA A 287 -1.84 0.80 11.06
CA ALA A 287 -2.09 1.89 11.99
C ALA A 287 -2.50 3.20 11.29
N LEU A 288 -2.00 3.47 10.07
CA LEU A 288 -2.46 4.62 9.28
C LEU A 288 -3.96 4.56 8.96
N TRP A 289 -4.50 3.37 8.78
CA TRP A 289 -5.91 3.16 8.44
C TRP A 289 -6.79 2.96 9.68
N HIS A 290 -6.34 2.13 10.61
CA HIS A 290 -7.14 1.69 11.76
C HIS A 290 -6.92 2.51 13.03
N GLY A 291 -5.95 3.42 13.04
CA GLY A 291 -5.62 4.28 14.18
C GLY A 291 -4.23 3.96 14.76
N GLU A 292 -3.46 5.00 15.00
CA GLU A 292 -2.09 4.88 15.54
C GLU A 292 -2.04 4.45 17.00
N GLU A 293 -3.13 4.63 17.72
CA GLU A 293 -3.32 4.14 19.09
C GLU A 293 -3.26 2.61 19.17
N LYS A 294 -3.56 1.91 18.07
CA LYS A 294 -3.50 0.44 17.98
C LYS A 294 -2.09 -0.12 17.76
N VAL A 295 -1.09 0.72 17.54
CA VAL A 295 0.31 0.25 17.34
C VAL A 295 0.78 -0.71 18.42
N PRO A 296 0.55 -0.47 19.75
CA PRO A 296 0.99 -1.40 20.78
C PRO A 296 0.32 -2.78 20.69
N ASP A 297 -0.94 -2.83 20.26
CA ASP A 297 -1.72 -4.07 20.14
C ASP A 297 -1.41 -4.82 18.83
N LEU A 298 -1.02 -4.10 17.78
CA LEU A 298 -0.63 -4.67 16.48
C LEU A 298 0.81 -5.19 16.48
N ALA A 299 1.72 -4.56 17.20
CA ALA A 299 3.11 -4.95 17.25
C ALA A 299 3.33 -6.21 18.11
N ARG A 300 4.30 -7.06 17.75
CA ARG A 300 4.65 -8.28 18.52
C ARG A 300 5.25 -7.97 19.88
N ASP A 301 5.97 -6.85 19.93
CA ASP A 301 6.67 -6.40 21.13
C ASP A 301 6.89 -4.88 21.11
N ALA A 302 7.41 -4.36 22.21
CA ALA A 302 7.70 -2.94 22.35
C ALA A 302 8.74 -2.44 21.33
N ALA A 303 9.68 -3.27 20.91
CA ALA A 303 10.71 -2.90 19.93
C ALA A 303 10.10 -2.76 18.52
N GLU A 304 9.20 -3.66 18.11
CA GLU A 304 8.44 -3.53 16.86
C GLU A 304 7.51 -2.31 16.90
N ALA A 305 6.83 -2.06 18.02
CA ALA A 305 5.99 -0.87 18.19
C ALA A 305 6.79 0.45 18.05
N ARG A 306 8.02 0.48 18.58
CA ARG A 306 8.94 1.63 18.39
C ARG A 306 9.30 1.82 16.93
N ARG A 307 9.73 0.77 16.23
CA ARG A 307 10.07 0.84 14.80
C ARG A 307 8.89 1.26 13.95
N ALA A 308 7.68 0.75 14.25
CA ALA A 308 6.47 1.16 13.55
C ALA A 308 6.18 2.66 13.70
N ARG A 309 6.43 3.26 14.88
CA ARG A 309 6.31 4.70 15.09
C ARG A 309 7.34 5.49 14.30
N VAL A 310 8.57 5.01 14.18
CA VAL A 310 9.60 5.63 13.33
C VAL A 310 9.18 5.60 11.87
N TRP A 311 8.66 4.49 11.38
CA TRP A 311 8.12 4.37 10.01
C TRP A 311 6.92 5.30 9.78
N LEU A 312 6.03 5.47 10.75
CA LEU A 312 4.92 6.44 10.68
C LEU A 312 5.43 7.87 10.57
N GLY A 313 6.50 8.22 11.28
CA GLY A 313 7.19 9.51 11.16
C GLY A 313 7.79 9.72 9.78
N ALA A 314 8.45 8.70 9.22
CA ALA A 314 8.98 8.71 7.86
C ALA A 314 7.87 8.98 6.83
N MET A 315 6.75 8.27 6.92
CA MET A 315 5.57 8.46 6.06
C MET A 315 4.97 9.87 6.20
N ALA A 316 5.03 10.46 7.40
CA ALA A 316 4.61 11.82 7.63
C ALA A 316 5.52 12.83 6.91
N LEU A 317 6.84 12.64 6.95
CA LEU A 317 7.81 13.47 6.21
C LEU A 317 7.60 13.35 4.69
N GLU A 318 7.39 12.15 4.19
CA GLU A 318 7.08 11.92 2.76
C GLU A 318 5.78 12.62 2.33
N THR A 319 4.78 12.66 3.20
CA THR A 319 3.53 13.37 2.94
C THR A 319 3.74 14.88 2.88
N LEU A 320 4.62 15.42 3.73
CA LEU A 320 5.01 16.82 3.70
C LEU A 320 5.83 17.16 2.45
N ASP A 321 6.76 16.29 2.07
CA ASP A 321 7.56 16.44 0.84
C ASP A 321 6.68 16.50 -0.41
N ASP A 322 5.73 15.59 -0.54
CA ASP A 322 4.77 15.58 -1.64
C ASP A 322 3.90 16.84 -1.67
N ALA A 323 3.50 17.36 -0.50
CA ALA A 323 2.71 18.57 -0.42
C ALA A 323 3.54 19.79 -0.83
N ALA A 324 4.79 19.87 -0.39
CA ALA A 324 5.71 20.94 -0.77
C ALA A 324 5.99 20.93 -2.28
N ALA A 325 6.23 19.74 -2.85
CA ALA A 325 6.43 19.58 -4.29
C ALA A 325 5.20 20.00 -5.10
N ARG A 326 3.99 19.63 -4.67
CA ARG A 326 2.74 20.05 -5.31
C ARG A 326 2.51 21.55 -5.19
N ASP A 327 2.77 22.14 -4.01
CA ASP A 327 2.65 23.58 -3.77
C ASP A 327 3.52 24.39 -4.74
N ALA A 328 4.74 23.91 -4.99
CA ALA A 328 5.66 24.52 -5.94
C ALA A 328 5.19 24.45 -7.40
N ILE A 329 4.45 23.39 -7.78
CA ILE A 329 3.98 23.17 -9.17
C ILE A 329 2.68 23.94 -9.45
N VAL A 330 1.74 23.96 -8.50
CA VAL A 330 0.35 24.46 -8.72
C VAL A 330 0.20 25.93 -8.30
N GLY A 331 1.23 26.55 -7.74
CA GLY A 331 1.20 27.98 -7.34
C GLY A 331 0.47 28.26 -6.04
N GLY A 332 0.40 27.31 -5.12
CA GLY A 332 -0.04 27.50 -3.74
C GLY A 332 -1.18 26.62 -3.27
N LEU A 333 -0.89 25.72 -2.34
CA LEU A 333 -1.93 25.08 -1.55
C LEU A 333 -2.55 26.10 -0.60
N ALA A 334 -3.88 26.10 -0.47
CA ALA A 334 -4.58 26.98 0.45
C ALA A 334 -4.05 26.79 1.89
N ALA A 335 -3.92 27.89 2.66
CA ALA A 335 -3.41 27.87 4.04
C ALA A 335 -4.16 26.87 4.95
N GLY A 336 -5.46 26.67 4.71
CA GLY A 336 -6.26 25.67 5.43
C GLY A 336 -5.85 24.22 5.14
N SER A 337 -5.38 23.95 3.93
CA SER A 337 -4.87 22.61 3.54
C SER A 337 -3.53 22.34 4.24
N TRP A 338 -2.63 23.32 4.29
CA TRP A 338 -1.39 23.20 5.04
C TRP A 338 -1.62 22.99 6.53
N ARG A 339 -2.51 23.76 7.17
CA ARG A 339 -2.87 23.57 8.58
C ARG A 339 -3.38 22.16 8.87
N ARG A 340 -4.25 21.64 8.02
CA ARG A 340 -4.78 20.27 8.17
C ARG A 340 -3.69 19.23 8.04
N LEU A 341 -2.78 19.41 7.08
CA LEU A 341 -1.67 18.51 6.83
C LEU A 341 -0.70 18.49 8.02
N LEU A 342 -0.24 19.66 8.46
CA LEU A 342 0.69 19.80 9.59
C LEU A 342 0.10 19.22 10.89
N ARG A 343 -1.18 19.47 11.16
CA ARG A 343 -1.88 18.88 12.33
C ARG A 343 -1.86 17.36 12.32
N LYS A 344 -1.87 16.75 11.13
CA LYS A 344 -1.82 15.28 10.97
C LYS A 344 -0.39 14.73 11.04
N THR A 345 0.58 15.45 10.51
CA THR A 345 1.94 14.95 10.29
C THR A 345 2.90 15.24 11.44
N LEU A 346 2.87 16.46 12.02
CA LEU A 346 3.79 16.84 13.09
C LEU A 346 3.71 15.95 14.34
N PRO A 347 2.53 15.57 14.85
CA PRO A 347 2.46 14.64 15.98
C PRO A 347 3.08 13.26 15.68
N ARG A 348 3.07 12.83 14.43
CA ARG A 348 3.72 11.57 14.02
C ARG A 348 5.22 11.67 14.07
N VAL A 349 5.78 12.78 13.57
CA VAL A 349 7.22 13.05 13.65
C VAL A 349 7.66 13.12 15.12
N ALA A 350 6.91 13.82 15.99
CA ALA A 350 7.21 13.89 17.43
C ALA A 350 7.26 12.51 18.09
N ARG A 351 6.24 11.67 17.82
CA ARG A 351 6.21 10.29 18.36
C ARG A 351 7.33 9.42 17.82
N ALA A 352 7.71 9.62 16.55
CA ALA A 352 8.84 8.90 15.95
C ALA A 352 10.17 9.25 16.65
N LEU A 353 10.39 10.53 16.94
CA LEU A 353 11.59 10.98 17.69
C LEU A 353 11.63 10.39 19.09
N THR A 354 10.52 10.46 19.84
CA THR A 354 10.45 9.82 21.16
C THR A 354 10.74 8.31 21.06
N ALA A 355 10.34 7.67 19.97
CA ALA A 355 10.62 6.25 19.72
C ALA A 355 12.09 5.99 19.34
N LEU A 356 12.80 6.95 18.77
CA LEU A 356 14.24 6.82 18.50
C LEU A 356 15.07 6.93 19.77
N ASP A 357 14.66 7.78 20.73
CA ASP A 357 15.37 8.04 21.99
C ASP A 357 15.16 6.94 23.05
N SER A 358 14.23 6.02 22.85
CA SER A 358 13.85 4.96 23.78
C SER A 358 14.37 3.57 23.37
#